data_d666ca19a3634b2027686c9376de0d27
#
_entry.id   d666ca19a3634b2027686c9376de0d27
#
_cell.length_a   1.000
_cell.length_b   1.000
_cell.length_c   1.000
_cell.angle_alpha   90.00
_cell.angle_beta   90.00
_cell.angle_gamma   90.00
#
_symmetry.space_group_name_H-M   'P 1'
#
loop_
_entity.id
_entity.type
_entity.pdbx_description
1 polymer ?
#
loop_
_entity_poly.entity_id
_entity_poly.type
_entity_poly.pdbx_seq_one_letter_code
_entity_poly.pdbx_strand_id
1 'polypeptide(L)'
;MKEGKARLTVLGTGTSQGVPIIGCKCDVCRSKDSRDKRFRASAYIEYGGLNILVDAGPDFRMQMLAADLCHLDAILLTHNHKDHTGGLDDVRSLNYIDKRASEIYCEQNVLEDLIREYPYVFKFPKYPGAPEWHIHVIDDKPFMIRKDSSDKELVWIHDVGYHYRLPNGTLIPTARCLDDMIENADHTGGNDGVEVIPIRGYHDKLPVLGFRFGDIAYLTDMSSIPDEEFIKLKGLKHLTLNTVGYKTHHSHFSLDETLVLADKIGAEHTWLTHLSHTFPVHEQFCRNLERMCAERHVRSMVQPAYDGLVIE
;
A
#
# COMPACT_ATOMS: atom_id res chain seq x y z
N MET A 1 -24.27 8.10 -4.73
CA MET A 1 -23.41 9.24 -4.32
C MET A 1 -22.43 9.49 -5.45
N LYS A 2 -22.04 10.75 -5.74
CA LYS A 2 -20.92 10.98 -6.66
C LYS A 2 -19.70 10.27 -6.05
N GLU A 3 -19.02 9.43 -6.82
CA GLU A 3 -17.71 8.90 -6.45
C GLU A 3 -16.86 10.04 -5.92
N GLY A 4 -16.46 9.99 -4.65
CA GLY A 4 -15.61 11.00 -4.07
C GLY A 4 -14.29 10.99 -4.82
N LYS A 5 -13.73 12.17 -5.07
CA LYS A 5 -12.39 12.28 -5.65
C LYS A 5 -11.40 11.57 -4.72
N ALA A 6 -10.58 10.66 -5.26
CA ALA A 6 -9.54 10.02 -4.47
C ALA A 6 -8.39 11.01 -4.22
N ARG A 7 -7.76 10.92 -3.05
CA ARG A 7 -6.56 11.65 -2.66
C ARG A 7 -5.52 10.65 -2.18
N LEU A 8 -4.31 10.72 -2.72
CA LEU A 8 -3.23 9.81 -2.36
C LEU A 8 -2.08 10.60 -1.73
N THR A 9 -1.66 10.23 -0.53
CA THR A 9 -0.44 10.69 0.10
C THR A 9 0.62 9.60 -0.01
N VAL A 10 1.74 9.91 -0.64
CA VAL A 10 2.87 8.97 -0.77
C VAL A 10 3.62 8.94 0.55
N LEU A 11 3.60 7.82 1.26
CA LEU A 11 4.26 7.67 2.55
C LEU A 11 5.71 7.21 2.44
N GLY A 12 6.04 6.53 1.35
CA GLY A 12 7.38 6.08 1.07
C GLY A 12 7.60 5.82 -0.42
N THR A 13 8.77 6.19 -0.90
CA THR A 13 9.13 6.15 -2.34
C THR A 13 10.40 5.36 -2.61
N GLY A 14 11.02 4.79 -1.58
CA GLY A 14 12.26 4.03 -1.70
C GLY A 14 12.04 2.56 -2.01
N THR A 15 13.13 1.90 -2.40
CA THR A 15 13.21 0.44 -2.56
C THR A 15 13.23 -0.26 -1.20
N SER A 16 13.35 -1.60 -1.19
CA SER A 16 13.44 -2.44 0.01
C SER A 16 14.49 -1.99 1.05
N GLN A 17 15.51 -1.24 0.63
CA GLN A 17 16.55 -0.72 1.52
C GLN A 17 16.28 0.71 2.02
N GLY A 18 15.29 1.41 1.43
CA GLY A 18 15.08 2.84 1.64
C GLY A 18 16.26 3.69 1.15
N VAL A 19 16.17 5.01 1.32
CA VAL A 19 17.27 5.96 1.06
C VAL A 19 17.34 6.95 2.20
N PRO A 20 18.50 7.14 2.86
CA PRO A 20 19.83 6.58 2.55
C PRO A 20 19.99 5.10 2.89
N ILE A 21 20.80 4.41 2.11
CA ILE A 21 21.19 3.03 2.42
C ILE A 21 22.26 3.03 3.52
N ILE A 22 22.16 2.12 4.46
CA ILE A 22 23.09 1.98 5.59
C ILE A 22 24.54 1.86 5.06
N GLY A 23 25.39 2.79 5.50
CA GLY A 23 26.81 2.83 5.14
C GLY A 23 27.11 3.42 3.76
N CYS A 24 26.11 3.74 2.93
CA CYS A 24 26.33 4.36 1.62
C CYS A 24 26.76 5.83 1.76
N LYS A 25 27.71 6.25 0.91
CA LYS A 25 28.30 7.59 0.92
C LYS A 25 28.10 8.34 -0.41
N CYS A 26 27.22 7.88 -1.29
CA CYS A 26 26.91 8.58 -2.53
C CYS A 26 26.17 9.90 -2.29
N ASP A 27 26.11 10.75 -3.31
CA ASP A 27 25.54 12.09 -3.19
C ASP A 27 24.07 12.05 -2.74
N VAL A 28 23.26 11.11 -3.25
CA VAL A 28 21.84 10.95 -2.86
C VAL A 28 21.73 10.56 -1.39
N CYS A 29 22.50 9.57 -0.94
CA CYS A 29 22.44 9.11 0.45
C CYS A 29 22.93 10.19 1.45
N ARG A 30 23.81 11.12 1.00
CA ARG A 30 24.32 12.26 1.78
C ARG A 30 23.53 13.54 1.57
N SER A 31 22.61 13.58 0.62
CA SER A 31 21.81 14.77 0.35
C SER A 31 21.12 15.29 1.61
N LYS A 32 20.98 16.60 1.71
CA LYS A 32 20.21 17.28 2.76
C LYS A 32 18.79 17.60 2.31
N ASP A 33 18.47 17.40 1.05
CA ASP A 33 17.11 17.55 0.53
C ASP A 33 16.24 16.43 1.11
N SER A 34 15.12 16.78 1.73
CA SER A 34 14.18 15.83 2.30
C SER A 34 13.58 14.90 1.23
N ARG A 35 13.49 15.35 -0.01
CA ARG A 35 12.98 14.56 -1.14
C ARG A 35 13.91 13.42 -1.57
N ASP A 36 15.17 13.45 -1.10
CA ASP A 36 16.15 12.35 -1.25
C ASP A 36 16.17 11.40 -0.05
N LYS A 37 15.32 11.62 0.95
CA LYS A 37 15.09 10.70 2.07
C LYS A 37 13.82 9.92 1.78
N ARG A 38 13.95 8.59 1.66
CA ARG A 38 12.87 7.75 1.15
C ARG A 38 12.64 6.56 2.06
N PHE A 39 11.50 6.50 2.72
CA PHE A 39 10.99 5.29 3.36
C PHE A 39 10.67 4.24 2.29
N ARG A 40 10.51 2.95 2.69
CA ARG A 40 10.04 1.88 1.80
C ARG A 40 8.67 2.22 1.24
N ALA A 41 8.40 1.72 0.03
CA ALA A 41 7.19 2.05 -0.71
C ALA A 41 5.92 1.80 0.10
N SER A 42 5.08 2.82 0.22
CA SER A 42 3.75 2.76 0.83
C SER A 42 2.95 4.01 0.45
N ALA A 43 1.63 3.91 0.43
CA ALA A 43 0.72 5.01 0.14
C ALA A 43 -0.50 5.00 1.05
N TYR A 44 -1.01 6.19 1.37
CA TYR A 44 -2.25 6.39 2.09
C TYR A 44 -3.27 7.05 1.17
N ILE A 45 -4.46 6.47 1.11
CA ILE A 45 -5.52 6.89 0.20
C ILE A 45 -6.76 7.29 1.01
N GLU A 46 -7.22 8.51 0.80
CA GLU A 46 -8.52 8.99 1.22
C GLU A 46 -9.50 8.83 0.06
N TYR A 47 -10.47 7.93 0.15
CA TYR A 47 -11.41 7.66 -0.93
C TYR A 47 -12.80 7.33 -0.40
N GLY A 48 -13.81 8.06 -0.86
CA GLY A 48 -15.21 7.86 -0.44
C GLY A 48 -15.46 8.00 1.06
N GLY A 49 -14.59 8.74 1.77
CA GLY A 49 -14.64 8.92 3.23
C GLY A 49 -13.99 7.78 4.02
N LEU A 50 -13.24 6.90 3.35
CA LEU A 50 -12.42 5.86 3.97
C LEU A 50 -10.93 6.22 3.87
N ASN A 51 -10.17 5.74 4.85
CA ASN A 51 -8.74 5.89 5.02
C ASN A 51 -8.05 4.54 4.77
N ILE A 52 -7.41 4.40 3.65
CA ILE A 52 -6.88 3.11 3.16
C ILE A 52 -5.35 3.22 3.07
N LEU A 53 -4.64 2.28 3.68
CA LEU A 53 -3.20 2.14 3.54
C LEU A 53 -2.88 1.07 2.49
N VAL A 54 -1.90 1.33 1.63
CA VAL A 54 -1.27 0.30 0.79
C VAL A 54 0.12 0.04 1.32
N ASP A 55 0.33 -1.19 1.78
CA ASP A 55 1.53 -1.74 2.39
C ASP A 55 1.93 -1.12 3.74
N ALA A 56 2.26 -1.98 4.69
CA ALA A 56 2.75 -1.66 6.03
C ALA A 56 4.16 -2.24 6.24
N GLY A 57 5.15 -1.65 5.56
CA GLY A 57 6.55 -2.04 5.66
C GLY A 57 7.21 -1.66 7.00
N PRO A 58 8.52 -1.93 7.19
CA PRO A 58 9.23 -1.65 8.44
C PRO A 58 9.23 -0.17 8.86
N ASP A 59 8.96 0.73 7.93
CA ASP A 59 8.87 2.17 8.18
C ASP A 59 7.46 2.64 8.57
N PHE A 60 6.46 1.74 8.60
CA PHE A 60 5.04 2.04 8.87
C PHE A 60 4.86 3.01 10.03
N ARG A 61 5.45 2.72 11.19
CA ARG A 61 5.33 3.59 12.36
C ARG A 61 5.83 5.01 12.07
N MET A 62 6.98 5.15 11.41
CA MET A 62 7.55 6.46 11.11
C MET A 62 6.75 7.20 10.04
N GLN A 63 6.22 6.47 9.06
CA GLN A 63 5.34 7.01 8.02
C GLN A 63 4.06 7.58 8.60
N MET A 64 3.37 6.83 9.47
CA MET A 64 2.15 7.29 10.15
C MET A 64 2.41 8.54 11.02
N LEU A 65 3.50 8.55 11.80
CA LEU A 65 3.87 9.69 12.63
C LEU A 65 4.25 10.92 11.79
N ALA A 66 5.00 10.75 10.71
CA ALA A 66 5.42 11.85 9.84
C ALA A 66 4.25 12.49 9.08
N ALA A 67 3.23 11.70 8.76
CA ALA A 67 2.02 12.17 8.08
C ALA A 67 0.87 12.55 9.04
N ASP A 68 1.08 12.48 10.36
CA ASP A 68 0.08 12.74 11.41
C ASP A 68 -1.20 11.90 11.23
N LEU A 69 -1.02 10.62 10.85
CA LEU A 69 -2.11 9.68 10.63
C LEU A 69 -2.34 8.81 11.87
N CYS A 70 -3.58 8.68 12.29
CA CYS A 70 -3.95 7.95 13.50
C CYS A 70 -5.13 6.98 13.30
N HIS A 71 -5.61 6.83 12.06
CA HIS A 71 -6.78 6.01 11.74
C HIS A 71 -6.64 5.35 10.38
N LEU A 72 -7.03 4.07 10.28
CA LEU A 72 -7.13 3.32 9.03
C LEU A 72 -8.43 2.52 8.99
N ASP A 73 -9.17 2.62 7.89
CA ASP A 73 -10.34 1.77 7.62
C ASP A 73 -9.95 0.44 6.99
N ALA A 74 -8.85 0.41 6.21
CA ALA A 74 -8.34 -0.79 5.59
C ALA A 74 -6.83 -0.72 5.33
N ILE A 75 -6.19 -1.88 5.26
CA ILE A 75 -4.79 -2.07 4.84
C ILE A 75 -4.81 -3.05 3.68
N LEU A 76 -4.31 -2.63 2.52
CA LEU A 76 -4.18 -3.47 1.33
C LEU A 76 -2.72 -3.89 1.20
N LEU A 77 -2.47 -5.18 1.05
CA LEU A 77 -1.11 -5.70 0.83
C LEU A 77 -0.91 -6.06 -0.63
N THR A 78 0.13 -5.51 -1.24
CA THR A 78 0.47 -5.77 -2.63
C THR A 78 1.07 -7.15 -2.83
N HIS A 79 1.93 -7.58 -1.91
CA HIS A 79 2.60 -8.88 -1.90
C HIS A 79 3.27 -9.15 -0.54
N ASN A 80 3.96 -10.29 -0.40
CA ASN A 80 4.48 -10.83 0.86
C ASN A 80 5.88 -10.39 1.26
N HIS A 81 6.58 -9.55 0.48
CA HIS A 81 7.93 -9.11 0.84
C HIS A 81 7.96 -8.28 2.14
N LYS A 82 9.06 -8.39 2.89
CA LYS A 82 9.20 -7.78 4.21
C LYS A 82 9.18 -6.25 4.21
N ASP A 83 9.62 -5.63 3.15
CA ASP A 83 9.55 -4.18 2.97
C ASP A 83 8.11 -3.66 2.77
N HIS A 84 7.14 -4.57 2.53
CA HIS A 84 5.71 -4.27 2.41
C HIS A 84 4.87 -4.77 3.60
N THR A 85 5.34 -5.78 4.34
CA THR A 85 4.57 -6.41 5.43
C THR A 85 5.23 -6.30 6.81
N GLY A 86 6.51 -5.94 6.89
CA GLY A 86 7.32 -6.05 8.10
C GLY A 86 6.95 -5.11 9.25
N GLY A 87 6.07 -4.14 9.03
CA GLY A 87 5.57 -3.20 10.03
C GLY A 87 4.17 -3.52 10.56
N LEU A 88 3.56 -4.62 10.12
CA LEU A 88 2.19 -4.98 10.52
C LEU A 88 2.02 -5.19 12.04
N ASP A 89 3.07 -5.52 12.79
CA ASP A 89 2.96 -5.60 14.26
C ASP A 89 2.63 -4.24 14.90
N ASP A 90 3.13 -3.15 14.35
CA ASP A 90 2.88 -1.80 14.87
C ASP A 90 1.42 -1.33 14.66
N VAL A 91 0.66 -2.02 13.78
CA VAL A 91 -0.77 -1.74 13.54
C VAL A 91 -1.60 -1.93 14.82
N ARG A 92 -1.14 -2.73 15.77
CA ARG A 92 -1.83 -2.94 17.07
C ARG A 92 -2.10 -1.65 17.82
N SER A 93 -1.31 -0.59 17.62
CA SER A 93 -1.58 0.70 18.25
C SER A 93 -2.92 1.29 17.79
N LEU A 94 -3.33 1.03 16.55
CA LEU A 94 -4.62 1.44 16.01
C LEU A 94 -5.78 0.63 16.62
N ASN A 95 -5.56 -0.64 16.97
CA ASN A 95 -6.59 -1.42 17.67
C ASN A 95 -7.01 -0.77 18.99
N TYR A 96 -6.06 -0.13 19.72
CA TYR A 96 -6.37 0.62 20.95
C TYR A 96 -7.08 1.94 20.68
N ILE A 97 -6.67 2.66 19.62
CA ILE A 97 -7.17 4.00 19.29
C ILE A 97 -8.57 3.89 18.67
N ASP A 98 -8.70 3.04 17.65
CA ASP A 98 -9.91 2.87 16.85
C ASP A 98 -10.91 1.94 17.52
N LYS A 99 -10.48 1.20 18.55
CA LYS A 99 -11.27 0.21 19.29
C LYS A 99 -11.94 -0.84 18.40
N ARG A 100 -11.20 -1.28 17.38
CA ARG A 100 -11.63 -2.31 16.42
C ARG A 100 -10.44 -3.12 15.91
N ALA A 101 -10.70 -4.28 15.32
CA ALA A 101 -9.72 -5.04 14.59
C ALA A 101 -9.24 -4.24 13.37
N SER A 102 -8.02 -4.51 12.91
CA SER A 102 -7.51 -3.93 11.66
C SER A 102 -7.97 -4.79 10.49
N GLU A 103 -8.64 -4.18 9.52
CA GLU A 103 -9.14 -4.82 8.32
C GLU A 103 -8.00 -4.92 7.29
N ILE A 104 -7.52 -6.13 7.01
CA ILE A 104 -6.37 -6.40 6.13
C ILE A 104 -6.85 -7.17 4.91
N TYR A 105 -6.58 -6.64 3.72
CA TYR A 105 -6.92 -7.22 2.43
C TYR A 105 -5.66 -7.74 1.76
N CYS A 106 -5.61 -9.02 1.45
CA CYS A 106 -4.44 -9.63 0.80
C CYS A 106 -4.81 -10.89 0.01
N GLU A 107 -3.95 -11.29 -0.93
CA GLU A 107 -4.11 -12.56 -1.63
C GLU A 107 -3.81 -13.75 -0.71
N GLN A 108 -4.31 -14.93 -1.08
CA GLN A 108 -4.16 -16.17 -0.32
C GLN A 108 -2.70 -16.52 -0.02
N ASN A 109 -1.79 -16.35 -0.99
CA ASN A 109 -0.36 -16.61 -0.81
C ASN A 109 0.29 -15.64 0.19
N VAL A 110 -0.17 -14.38 0.24
CA VAL A 110 0.27 -13.40 1.24
C VAL A 110 -0.22 -13.80 2.62
N LEU A 111 -1.49 -14.21 2.76
CA LEU A 111 -2.06 -14.71 4.01
C LEU A 111 -1.28 -15.90 4.57
N GLU A 112 -0.92 -16.88 3.73
CA GLU A 112 -0.13 -18.04 4.13
C GLU A 112 1.23 -17.63 4.72
N ASP A 113 1.86 -16.61 4.16
CA ASP A 113 3.10 -16.06 4.68
C ASP A 113 2.88 -15.28 5.99
N LEU A 114 1.80 -14.49 6.10
CA LEU A 114 1.47 -13.80 7.36
C LEU A 114 1.25 -14.79 8.52
N ILE A 115 0.53 -15.89 8.27
CA ILE A 115 0.31 -16.96 9.28
C ILE A 115 1.65 -17.52 9.77
N ARG A 116 2.59 -17.76 8.85
CA ARG A 116 3.92 -18.27 9.18
C ARG A 116 4.77 -17.25 9.94
N GLU A 117 4.68 -15.97 9.58
CA GLU A 117 5.55 -14.90 10.07
C GLU A 117 5.08 -14.27 11.38
N TYR A 118 3.76 -14.25 11.57
CA TYR A 118 3.10 -13.69 12.77
C TYR A 118 2.32 -14.77 13.54
N PRO A 119 2.95 -15.92 13.92
CA PRO A 119 2.22 -17.04 14.51
C PRO A 119 1.49 -16.68 15.80
N TYR A 120 1.95 -15.67 16.54
CA TYR A 120 1.32 -15.20 17.78
C TYR A 120 -0.01 -14.45 17.54
N VAL A 121 -0.24 -13.94 16.34
CA VAL A 121 -1.50 -13.31 15.92
C VAL A 121 -2.55 -14.36 15.59
N PHE A 122 -2.13 -15.45 14.93
CA PHE A 122 -3.00 -16.48 14.36
C PHE A 122 -3.15 -17.72 15.23
N LYS A 123 -2.34 -17.87 16.29
CA LYS A 123 -2.39 -19.04 17.20
C LYS A 123 -3.44 -18.83 18.29
N PHE A 124 -4.20 -19.89 18.57
CA PHE A 124 -5.20 -19.90 19.65
C PHE A 124 -4.81 -20.84 20.80
N PRO A 125 -5.05 -20.48 22.08
CA PRO A 125 -5.52 -19.16 22.50
C PRO A 125 -4.49 -18.06 22.14
N LYS A 126 -4.99 -16.87 21.78
CA LYS A 126 -4.12 -15.74 21.43
C LYS A 126 -3.31 -15.28 22.65
N TYR A 127 -2.10 -14.82 22.36
CA TYR A 127 -1.31 -14.08 23.36
C TYR A 127 -2.01 -12.74 23.67
N PRO A 128 -2.28 -12.42 24.93
CA PRO A 128 -2.79 -11.10 25.32
C PRO A 128 -1.83 -10.01 24.81
N GLY A 129 -2.31 -9.02 24.06
CA GLY A 129 -1.50 -7.97 23.45
C GLY A 129 -1.01 -8.26 22.03
N ALA A 130 -1.34 -9.42 21.46
CA ALA A 130 -1.21 -9.61 20.01
C ALA A 130 -2.12 -8.64 19.25
N PRO A 131 -1.73 -8.16 18.06
CA PRO A 131 -2.63 -7.38 17.21
C PRO A 131 -3.93 -8.15 16.92
N GLU A 132 -5.04 -7.43 16.84
CA GLU A 132 -6.29 -7.97 16.34
C GLU A 132 -6.44 -7.62 14.86
N TRP A 133 -6.40 -8.63 14.02
CA TRP A 133 -6.56 -8.53 12.58
C TRP A 133 -7.80 -9.27 12.13
N HIS A 134 -8.47 -8.71 11.13
CA HIS A 134 -9.49 -9.37 10.35
C HIS A 134 -9.01 -9.38 8.89
N ILE A 135 -8.95 -10.56 8.27
CA ILE A 135 -8.33 -10.75 6.97
C ILE A 135 -9.40 -10.97 5.92
N HIS A 136 -9.35 -10.16 4.87
CA HIS A 136 -10.16 -10.31 3.67
C HIS A 136 -9.31 -10.88 2.55
N VAL A 137 -9.60 -12.08 2.11
CA VAL A 137 -8.90 -12.70 0.99
C VAL A 137 -9.44 -12.11 -0.31
N ILE A 138 -8.56 -11.46 -1.06
CA ILE A 138 -8.83 -10.86 -2.37
C ILE A 138 -8.23 -11.69 -3.50
N ASP A 139 -8.75 -11.47 -4.69
CA ASP A 139 -8.20 -11.92 -5.97
C ASP A 139 -7.96 -10.73 -6.92
N ASP A 140 -7.88 -10.95 -8.21
CA ASP A 140 -7.70 -9.91 -9.24
C ASP A 140 -9.00 -9.25 -9.69
N LYS A 141 -10.14 -9.53 -9.01
CA LYS A 141 -11.44 -8.91 -9.30
C LYS A 141 -11.69 -7.68 -8.41
N PRO A 142 -12.47 -6.72 -8.91
CA PRO A 142 -12.91 -5.60 -8.09
C PRO A 142 -13.61 -6.06 -6.82
N PHE A 143 -13.34 -5.41 -5.71
CA PHE A 143 -13.95 -5.68 -4.41
C PHE A 143 -14.33 -4.38 -3.70
N MET A 144 -15.20 -4.51 -2.69
CA MET A 144 -15.70 -3.39 -1.90
C MET A 144 -15.00 -3.31 -0.56
N ILE A 145 -14.57 -2.11 -0.19
CA ILE A 145 -14.24 -1.77 1.20
C ILE A 145 -15.42 -0.99 1.77
N ARG A 146 -15.97 -1.50 2.88
CA ARG A 146 -17.11 -0.87 3.56
C ARG A 146 -16.65 -0.25 4.87
N LYS A 147 -17.31 0.85 5.24
CA LYS A 147 -17.11 1.40 6.57
C LYS A 147 -17.67 0.43 7.60
N ASP A 148 -16.86 0.11 8.61
CA ASP A 148 -17.38 -0.66 9.75
C ASP A 148 -18.52 0.12 10.42
N SER A 149 -19.71 -0.43 10.37
CA SER A 149 -20.93 0.09 10.99
C SER A 149 -21.33 -0.72 12.22
N SER A 150 -20.48 -1.62 12.69
CA SER A 150 -20.78 -2.45 13.87
C SER A 150 -20.77 -1.61 15.13
N ASP A 151 -21.78 -1.82 15.99
CA ASP A 151 -21.85 -1.22 17.34
C ASP A 151 -20.94 -1.94 18.36
N LYS A 152 -20.02 -2.79 17.89
CA LYS A 152 -19.08 -3.51 18.74
C LYS A 152 -17.87 -2.62 19.04
N GLU A 153 -17.46 -2.57 20.29
CA GLU A 153 -16.26 -1.89 20.73
C GLU A 153 -15.19 -2.92 21.11
N LEU A 154 -14.02 -2.88 20.47
CA LEU A 154 -12.87 -3.69 20.86
C LEU A 154 -12.34 -3.16 22.20
N VAL A 155 -12.28 -4.02 23.20
CA VAL A 155 -11.79 -3.67 24.53
C VAL A 155 -10.66 -4.60 24.95
N TRP A 156 -9.65 -4.01 25.55
CA TRP A 156 -8.57 -4.76 26.16
C TRP A 156 -8.90 -5.16 27.59
N ILE A 157 -8.76 -6.43 27.94
CA ILE A 157 -8.93 -6.95 29.29
C ILE A 157 -7.59 -7.48 29.76
N HIS A 158 -7.10 -6.96 30.90
CA HIS A 158 -5.82 -7.36 31.49
C HIS A 158 -5.75 -8.89 31.66
N ASP A 159 -4.64 -9.50 31.22
CA ASP A 159 -4.35 -10.94 31.26
C ASP A 159 -5.32 -11.84 30.45
N VAL A 160 -6.31 -11.28 29.77
CA VAL A 160 -7.29 -12.02 28.96
C VAL A 160 -7.13 -11.72 27.47
N GLY A 161 -6.80 -10.46 27.13
CA GLY A 161 -6.67 -10.00 25.76
C GLY A 161 -7.90 -9.23 25.25
N TYR A 162 -7.97 -9.10 23.93
CA TYR A 162 -9.06 -8.35 23.29
C TYR A 162 -10.38 -9.11 23.29
N HIS A 163 -11.47 -8.37 23.55
CA HIS A 163 -12.84 -8.80 23.44
C HIS A 163 -13.68 -7.72 22.77
N TYR A 164 -14.78 -8.10 22.12
CA TYR A 164 -15.78 -7.14 21.71
C TYR A 164 -16.78 -6.90 22.85
N ARG A 165 -17.00 -5.64 23.15
CA ARG A 165 -18.11 -5.19 24.01
C ARG A 165 -19.30 -4.84 23.13
N LEU A 166 -20.42 -5.52 23.35
CA LEU A 166 -21.70 -5.24 22.69
C LEU A 166 -22.40 -4.04 23.37
N PRO A 167 -23.39 -3.38 22.72
CA PRO A 167 -24.12 -2.26 23.29
C PRO A 167 -24.80 -2.57 24.61
N ASN A 168 -25.20 -3.82 24.86
CA ASN A 168 -25.77 -4.27 26.11
C ASN A 168 -24.72 -4.56 27.22
N GLY A 169 -23.46 -4.29 26.97
CA GLY A 169 -22.33 -4.52 27.88
C GLY A 169 -21.77 -5.95 27.89
N THR A 170 -22.34 -6.89 27.13
CA THR A 170 -21.84 -8.26 27.05
C THR A 170 -20.47 -8.30 26.38
N LEU A 171 -19.52 -9.06 26.94
CA LEU A 171 -18.22 -9.30 26.35
C LEU A 171 -18.24 -10.61 25.57
N ILE A 172 -17.74 -10.58 24.34
CA ILE A 172 -17.57 -11.77 23.50
C ILE A 172 -16.12 -11.83 23.00
N PRO A 173 -15.53 -13.02 22.82
CA PRO A 173 -14.20 -13.15 22.21
C PRO A 173 -14.15 -12.51 20.81
N THR A 174 -12.99 -11.94 20.43
CA THR A 174 -12.77 -11.39 19.08
C THR A 174 -12.76 -12.49 18.03
N ALA A 175 -11.99 -13.56 18.27
CA ALA A 175 -11.95 -14.76 17.46
C ALA A 175 -11.66 -15.97 18.37
N ARG A 176 -12.14 -17.14 18.01
CA ARG A 176 -11.94 -18.41 18.73
C ARG A 176 -11.05 -19.37 17.96
N CYS A 177 -10.98 -19.21 16.67
CA CYS A 177 -10.19 -20.01 15.74
C CYS A 177 -9.76 -19.14 14.55
N LEU A 178 -8.96 -19.71 13.70
CA LEU A 178 -8.46 -19.04 12.50
C LEU A 178 -9.58 -18.60 11.56
N ASP A 179 -10.60 -19.44 11.39
CA ASP A 179 -11.74 -19.19 10.49
C ASP A 179 -12.58 -17.97 10.93
N ASP A 180 -12.56 -17.62 12.22
CA ASP A 180 -13.24 -16.40 12.72
C ASP A 180 -12.50 -15.10 12.30
N MET A 181 -11.25 -15.21 11.84
CA MET A 181 -10.40 -14.07 11.45
C MET A 181 -10.34 -13.85 9.96
N ILE A 182 -10.80 -14.79 9.15
CA ILE A 182 -10.58 -14.81 7.70
C ILE A 182 -11.91 -14.91 6.98
N GLU A 183 -12.12 -14.04 6.01
CA GLU A 183 -13.26 -14.12 5.09
C GLU A 183 -12.81 -13.79 3.65
N ASN A 184 -13.65 -14.09 2.68
CA ASN A 184 -13.45 -13.61 1.32
C ASN A 184 -13.92 -12.16 1.21
N ALA A 185 -13.21 -11.37 0.41
CA ALA A 185 -13.61 -10.00 0.15
C ALA A 185 -14.99 -9.92 -0.54
N ASP A 186 -15.67 -8.82 -0.30
CA ASP A 186 -16.99 -8.57 -0.88
C ASP A 186 -16.88 -8.07 -2.32
N HIS A 187 -17.40 -8.85 -3.26
CA HIS A 187 -17.48 -8.55 -4.69
C HIS A 187 -18.88 -8.11 -5.15
N THR A 188 -19.84 -7.91 -4.24
CA THR A 188 -21.26 -7.70 -4.60
C THR A 188 -21.58 -6.30 -5.11
N GLY A 189 -20.67 -5.34 -4.97
CA GLY A 189 -20.92 -3.94 -5.27
C GLY A 189 -21.88 -3.29 -4.26
N GLY A 190 -22.20 -2.04 -4.45
CA GLY A 190 -23.14 -1.29 -3.58
C GLY A 190 -22.76 0.16 -3.40
N ASN A 191 -23.60 0.92 -2.67
CA ASN A 191 -23.41 2.36 -2.46
C ASN A 191 -22.90 2.71 -1.04
N ASP A 192 -22.60 1.72 -0.22
CA ASP A 192 -22.24 1.83 1.20
C ASP A 192 -20.74 1.62 1.47
N GLY A 193 -19.93 1.65 0.42
CA GLY A 193 -18.48 1.51 0.46
C GLY A 193 -17.81 2.10 -0.77
N VAL A 194 -16.55 1.76 -0.96
CA VAL A 194 -15.75 2.14 -2.13
C VAL A 194 -15.29 0.90 -2.88
N GLU A 195 -15.36 0.96 -4.21
CA GLU A 195 -14.80 -0.07 -5.06
C GLU A 195 -13.30 0.13 -5.23
N VAL A 196 -12.54 -0.94 -5.03
CA VAL A 196 -11.12 -1.03 -5.32
C VAL A 196 -10.91 -2.01 -6.47
N ILE A 197 -10.15 -1.59 -7.49
CA ILE A 197 -9.84 -2.42 -8.65
C ILE A 197 -8.39 -2.90 -8.55
N PRO A 198 -8.16 -4.19 -8.28
CA PRO A 198 -6.82 -4.77 -8.29
C PRO A 198 -6.26 -4.81 -9.72
N ILE A 199 -4.96 -4.52 -9.85
CA ILE A 199 -4.20 -4.60 -11.08
C ILE A 199 -3.15 -5.68 -10.92
N ARG A 200 -3.26 -6.76 -11.67
CA ARG A 200 -2.28 -7.85 -11.66
C ARG A 200 -0.98 -7.40 -12.29
N GLY A 201 0.14 -7.60 -11.57
CA GLY A 201 1.49 -7.51 -12.09
C GLY A 201 2.33 -8.68 -11.59
N TYR A 202 3.59 -8.70 -12.02
CA TYR A 202 4.56 -9.69 -11.57
C TYR A 202 5.86 -9.05 -11.16
N HIS A 203 6.39 -9.49 -10.03
CA HIS A 203 7.72 -9.20 -9.53
C HIS A 203 8.61 -10.40 -9.86
N ASP A 204 9.26 -10.41 -11.01
CA ASP A 204 9.79 -11.62 -11.66
C ASP A 204 8.65 -12.65 -11.87
N LYS A 205 8.62 -13.70 -11.08
CA LYS A 205 7.57 -14.75 -11.13
C LYS A 205 6.53 -14.63 -10.02
N LEU A 206 6.78 -13.79 -9.02
CA LEU A 206 5.86 -13.57 -7.92
C LEU A 206 4.68 -12.72 -8.39
N PRO A 207 3.43 -13.19 -8.27
CA PRO A 207 2.28 -12.35 -8.54
C PRO A 207 2.19 -11.24 -7.49
N VAL A 208 1.92 -10.02 -7.93
CA VAL A 208 1.74 -8.84 -7.08
C VAL A 208 0.48 -8.09 -7.52
N LEU A 209 -0.14 -7.36 -6.61
CA LEU A 209 -1.26 -6.49 -6.89
C LEU A 209 -0.86 -5.01 -6.77
N GLY A 210 -1.24 -4.22 -7.76
CA GLY A 210 -1.45 -2.80 -7.57
C GLY A 210 -2.93 -2.52 -7.36
N PHE A 211 -3.30 -1.28 -7.04
CA PHE A 211 -4.68 -0.92 -6.74
C PHE A 211 -5.08 0.37 -7.43
N ARG A 212 -6.31 0.40 -7.97
CA ARG A 212 -6.94 1.58 -8.53
C ARG A 212 -8.11 2.05 -7.67
N PHE A 213 -8.17 3.35 -7.41
CA PHE A 213 -9.17 4.08 -6.65
C PHE A 213 -9.72 5.21 -7.53
N GLY A 214 -10.86 4.97 -8.20
CA GLY A 214 -11.41 5.93 -9.15
C GLY A 214 -10.44 6.28 -10.29
N ASP A 215 -9.92 7.50 -10.33
CA ASP A 215 -8.99 8.02 -11.34
C ASP A 215 -7.51 7.99 -10.91
N ILE A 216 -7.19 7.40 -9.76
CA ILE A 216 -5.82 7.21 -9.25
C ILE A 216 -5.48 5.72 -9.21
N ALA A 217 -4.27 5.34 -9.64
CA ALA A 217 -3.72 4.00 -9.46
C ALA A 217 -2.34 4.03 -8.81
N TYR A 218 -2.09 3.07 -7.92
CA TYR A 218 -0.81 2.85 -7.24
C TYR A 218 -0.27 1.46 -7.60
N LEU A 219 0.84 1.44 -8.34
CA LEU A 219 1.53 0.24 -8.78
C LEU A 219 2.97 0.28 -8.28
N THR A 220 3.36 -0.72 -7.49
CA THR A 220 4.75 -0.87 -7.00
C THR A 220 5.23 -2.29 -7.24
N ASP A 221 6.55 -2.48 -7.28
CA ASP A 221 7.23 -3.77 -7.32
C ASP A 221 6.85 -4.67 -8.51
N MET A 222 6.61 -4.06 -9.66
CA MET A 222 6.30 -4.78 -10.89
C MET A 222 7.47 -4.77 -11.87
N SER A 223 7.67 -5.89 -12.57
CA SER A 223 8.54 -6.04 -13.74
C SER A 223 7.75 -6.35 -15.02
N SER A 224 6.47 -6.72 -14.87
CA SER A 224 5.55 -6.90 -16.00
C SER A 224 4.10 -6.72 -15.57
N ILE A 225 3.25 -6.33 -16.53
CA ILE A 225 1.81 -6.21 -16.40
C ILE A 225 1.19 -6.94 -17.60
N PRO A 226 0.30 -7.94 -17.39
CA PRO A 226 -0.41 -8.63 -18.47
C PRO A 226 -1.21 -7.67 -19.33
N ASP A 227 -1.33 -7.97 -20.64
CA ASP A 227 -2.01 -7.07 -21.58
C ASP A 227 -3.49 -6.84 -21.24
N GLU A 228 -4.17 -7.83 -20.69
CA GLU A 228 -5.56 -7.75 -20.22
C GLU A 228 -5.77 -6.73 -19.09
N GLU A 229 -4.75 -6.46 -18.28
CA GLU A 229 -4.83 -5.52 -17.17
C GLU A 229 -4.87 -4.05 -17.61
N PHE A 230 -4.35 -3.74 -18.80
CA PHE A 230 -4.34 -2.35 -19.29
C PHE A 230 -5.73 -1.76 -19.47
N ILE A 231 -6.78 -2.57 -19.61
CA ILE A 231 -8.16 -2.08 -19.66
C ILE A 231 -8.56 -1.41 -18.34
N LYS A 232 -8.06 -1.94 -17.20
CA LYS A 232 -8.32 -1.41 -15.85
C LYS A 232 -7.56 -0.11 -15.59
N LEU A 233 -6.55 0.24 -16.42
CA LEU A 233 -5.72 1.44 -16.28
C LEU A 233 -6.15 2.58 -17.20
N LYS A 234 -7.23 2.43 -17.98
CA LYS A 234 -7.72 3.49 -18.86
C LYS A 234 -8.36 4.63 -18.08
N GLY A 235 -8.14 5.86 -18.54
CA GLY A 235 -8.79 7.07 -18.00
C GLY A 235 -8.26 7.49 -16.63
N LEU A 236 -7.05 7.09 -16.28
CA LEU A 236 -6.39 7.56 -15.06
C LEU A 236 -5.98 9.03 -15.20
N LYS A 237 -6.21 9.80 -14.15
CA LYS A 237 -5.62 11.11 -13.96
C LYS A 237 -4.21 10.97 -13.39
N HIS A 238 -4.05 10.14 -12.37
CA HIS A 238 -2.78 9.92 -11.71
C HIS A 238 -2.41 8.42 -11.68
N LEU A 239 -1.17 8.15 -12.04
CA LEU A 239 -0.56 6.83 -11.94
C LEU A 239 0.70 6.93 -11.07
N THR A 240 0.80 6.13 -10.02
CA THR A 240 2.06 5.88 -9.34
C THR A 240 2.63 4.57 -9.88
N LEU A 241 3.87 4.58 -10.40
CA LEU A 241 4.50 3.44 -11.06
C LEU A 241 5.95 3.28 -10.60
N ASN A 242 6.37 2.05 -10.32
CA ASN A 242 7.73 1.78 -9.86
C ASN A 242 8.78 1.91 -10.96
N THR A 243 9.98 2.33 -10.54
CA THR A 243 11.21 2.22 -11.33
C THR A 243 12.41 2.11 -10.38
N VAL A 244 13.27 1.10 -10.58
CA VAL A 244 14.37 0.84 -9.65
C VAL A 244 15.69 1.49 -10.05
N GLY A 245 15.88 1.79 -11.34
CA GLY A 245 17.13 2.32 -11.87
C GLY A 245 17.13 2.45 -13.39
N TYR A 246 18.29 2.82 -13.94
CA TYR A 246 18.46 2.97 -15.39
C TYR A 246 18.64 1.64 -16.15
N LYS A 247 19.17 0.61 -15.47
CA LYS A 247 19.45 -0.69 -16.08
C LYS A 247 18.24 -1.61 -15.91
N THR A 248 18.01 -2.45 -16.91
CA THR A 248 17.03 -3.54 -16.82
C THR A 248 17.28 -4.38 -15.57
N HIS A 249 16.22 -4.66 -14.85
CA HIS A 249 16.22 -5.46 -13.63
C HIS A 249 15.25 -6.63 -13.78
N HIS A 250 15.61 -7.80 -13.23
CA HIS A 250 14.78 -9.01 -13.41
C HIS A 250 13.41 -8.90 -12.75
N SER A 251 13.28 -8.13 -11.67
CA SER A 251 12.07 -8.08 -10.86
C SER A 251 11.39 -6.70 -10.79
N HIS A 252 11.98 -5.66 -11.38
CA HIS A 252 11.40 -4.31 -11.39
C HIS A 252 11.58 -3.66 -12.74
N PHE A 253 10.70 -2.74 -13.09
CA PHE A 253 10.89 -1.92 -14.27
C PHE A 253 12.14 -1.02 -14.15
N SER A 254 12.93 -0.95 -15.21
CA SER A 254 13.91 0.10 -15.43
C SER A 254 13.21 1.41 -15.80
N LEU A 255 13.93 2.53 -15.73
CA LEU A 255 13.37 3.81 -16.12
C LEU A 255 12.85 3.82 -17.57
N ASP A 256 13.60 3.19 -18.50
CA ASP A 256 13.21 3.12 -19.91
C ASP A 256 11.88 2.38 -20.09
N GLU A 257 11.72 1.23 -19.43
CA GLU A 257 10.47 0.45 -19.44
C GLU A 257 9.32 1.22 -18.80
N THR A 258 9.58 1.92 -17.69
CA THR A 258 8.58 2.74 -17.00
C THR A 258 8.09 3.88 -17.89
N LEU A 259 8.96 4.57 -18.62
CA LEU A 259 8.57 5.64 -19.54
C LEU A 259 7.71 5.13 -20.71
N VAL A 260 8.04 3.94 -21.26
CA VAL A 260 7.21 3.28 -22.27
C VAL A 260 5.83 2.94 -21.73
N LEU A 261 5.76 2.41 -20.49
CA LEU A 261 4.49 2.09 -19.83
C LEU A 261 3.66 3.34 -19.52
N ALA A 262 4.29 4.41 -19.03
CA ALA A 262 3.62 5.69 -18.76
C ALA A 262 2.94 6.23 -20.02
N ASP A 263 3.61 6.16 -21.17
CA ASP A 263 3.01 6.56 -22.46
C ASP A 263 1.91 5.59 -22.92
N LYS A 264 2.11 4.26 -22.77
CA LYS A 264 1.11 3.24 -23.13
C LYS A 264 -0.18 3.40 -22.32
N ILE A 265 -0.07 3.61 -21.01
CA ILE A 265 -1.21 3.78 -20.09
C ILE A 265 -1.87 5.14 -20.34
N GLY A 266 -1.09 6.19 -20.53
CA GLY A 266 -1.57 7.52 -20.91
C GLY A 266 -2.32 8.24 -19.78
N ALA A 267 -1.93 8.04 -18.53
CA ALA A 267 -2.40 8.86 -17.42
C ALA A 267 -1.94 10.32 -17.62
N GLU A 268 -2.71 11.30 -17.11
CA GLU A 268 -2.32 12.72 -17.21
C GLU A 268 -0.96 12.93 -16.50
N HIS A 269 -0.81 12.37 -15.30
CA HIS A 269 0.41 12.43 -14.50
C HIS A 269 0.87 11.03 -14.08
N THR A 270 2.16 10.77 -14.25
CA THR A 270 2.82 9.55 -13.75
C THR A 270 3.87 9.92 -12.71
N TRP A 271 3.72 9.38 -11.50
CA TRP A 271 4.59 9.59 -10.36
C TRP A 271 5.48 8.36 -10.17
N LEU A 272 6.81 8.54 -10.26
CA LEU A 272 7.75 7.44 -10.12
C LEU A 272 7.99 7.12 -8.65
N THR A 273 7.79 5.86 -8.26
CA THR A 273 8.06 5.33 -6.93
C THR A 273 9.07 4.17 -6.96
N HIS A 274 9.37 3.58 -5.81
CA HIS A 274 10.35 2.50 -5.64
C HIS A 274 11.74 2.89 -6.15
N LEU A 275 12.16 4.12 -5.82
CA LEU A 275 13.37 4.75 -6.34
C LEU A 275 14.60 4.33 -5.53
N SER A 276 15.64 3.86 -6.22
CA SER A 276 16.93 3.55 -5.60
C SER A 276 17.84 4.77 -5.52
N HIS A 277 18.89 4.68 -4.71
CA HIS A 277 19.95 5.68 -4.60
C HIS A 277 20.87 5.77 -5.84
N THR A 278 20.62 4.97 -6.88
CA THR A 278 21.37 5.00 -8.14
C THR A 278 20.88 6.11 -9.08
N PHE A 279 19.69 6.66 -8.83
CA PHE A 279 19.25 7.89 -9.47
C PHE A 279 20.03 9.09 -8.93
N PRO A 280 20.11 10.22 -9.65
CA PRO A 280 20.69 11.44 -9.13
C PRO A 280 19.80 12.05 -8.02
N VAL A 281 20.29 13.09 -7.33
CA VAL A 281 19.49 13.85 -6.38
C VAL A 281 18.19 14.36 -7.04
N HIS A 282 17.14 14.49 -6.25
CA HIS A 282 15.77 14.71 -6.70
C HIS A 282 15.63 15.81 -7.76
N GLU A 283 16.20 16.97 -7.51
CA GLU A 283 16.12 18.09 -8.44
C GLU A 283 16.79 17.81 -9.79
N GLN A 284 17.95 17.14 -9.78
CA GLN A 284 18.64 16.73 -11.00
C GLN A 284 17.84 15.65 -11.73
N PHE A 285 17.19 14.74 -10.99
CA PHE A 285 16.35 13.70 -11.56
C PHE A 285 15.13 14.29 -12.27
N CYS A 286 14.47 15.29 -11.67
CA CYS A 286 13.37 16.01 -12.32
C CYS A 286 13.79 16.59 -13.67
N ARG A 287 14.91 17.31 -13.74
CA ARG A 287 15.43 17.89 -14.99
C ARG A 287 15.77 16.83 -16.04
N ASN A 288 16.34 15.70 -15.60
CA ASN A 288 16.66 14.59 -16.50
C ASN A 288 15.40 13.95 -17.08
N LEU A 289 14.38 13.71 -16.24
CA LEU A 289 13.10 13.14 -16.68
C LEU A 289 12.38 14.06 -17.68
N GLU A 290 12.31 15.35 -17.39
CA GLU A 290 11.68 16.34 -18.28
C GLU A 290 12.31 16.28 -19.68
N ARG A 291 13.66 16.26 -19.77
CA ARG A 291 14.38 16.13 -21.03
C ARG A 291 14.10 14.78 -21.71
N MET A 292 14.19 13.67 -20.97
CA MET A 292 13.97 12.32 -21.52
C MET A 292 12.54 12.16 -22.05
N CYS A 293 11.55 12.68 -21.34
CA CYS A 293 10.15 12.64 -21.77
C CYS A 293 9.92 13.48 -23.04
N ALA A 294 10.54 14.66 -23.13
CA ALA A 294 10.47 15.51 -24.31
C ALA A 294 11.10 14.83 -25.54
N GLU A 295 12.31 14.25 -25.38
CA GLU A 295 13.02 13.52 -26.44
C GLU A 295 12.27 12.29 -26.94
N ARG A 296 11.49 11.62 -26.06
CA ARG A 296 10.74 10.39 -26.36
C ARG A 296 9.25 10.66 -26.67
N HIS A 297 8.83 11.91 -26.65
CA HIS A 297 7.43 12.30 -26.86
C HIS A 297 6.44 11.59 -25.92
N VAL A 298 6.83 11.35 -24.65
CA VAL A 298 5.95 10.75 -23.64
C VAL A 298 4.80 11.72 -23.35
N ARG A 299 3.56 11.25 -23.51
CA ARG A 299 2.33 12.09 -23.35
C ARG A 299 2.00 12.38 -21.89
N SER A 300 2.28 11.48 -20.99
CA SER A 300 2.09 11.66 -19.55
C SER A 300 3.13 12.64 -18.99
N MET A 301 2.73 13.49 -18.04
CA MET A 301 3.69 14.26 -17.25
C MET A 301 4.34 13.32 -16.24
N VAL A 302 5.63 13.03 -16.40
CA VAL A 302 6.35 12.08 -15.53
C VAL A 302 7.26 12.80 -14.56
N GLN A 303 7.09 12.54 -13.26
CA GLN A 303 7.88 13.15 -12.19
C GLN A 303 8.26 12.10 -11.12
N PRO A 304 9.41 12.25 -10.43
CA PRO A 304 9.71 11.40 -9.29
C PRO A 304 8.83 11.80 -8.10
N ALA A 305 8.18 10.84 -7.48
CA ALA A 305 7.52 11.06 -6.21
C ALA A 305 8.53 11.26 -5.08
N TYR A 306 8.07 11.78 -3.95
CA TYR A 306 8.84 11.93 -2.71
C TYR A 306 7.89 11.69 -1.52
N ASP A 307 8.49 11.34 -0.38
CA ASP A 307 7.73 11.05 0.82
C ASP A 307 7.00 12.32 1.32
N GLY A 308 5.70 12.19 1.54
CA GLY A 308 4.81 13.29 1.88
C GLY A 308 4.16 14.00 0.67
N LEU A 309 4.43 13.57 -0.56
CA LEU A 309 3.72 14.10 -1.74
C LEU A 309 2.23 13.77 -1.67
N VAL A 310 1.40 14.79 -1.87
CA VAL A 310 -0.06 14.65 -1.96
C VAL A 310 -0.49 14.78 -3.42
N ILE A 311 -1.32 13.85 -3.89
CA ILE A 311 -1.83 13.72 -5.26
C ILE A 311 -3.36 13.78 -5.20
N GLU A 312 -3.99 14.71 -5.99
CA GLU A 312 -5.44 14.97 -5.98
C GLU A 312 -6.03 15.06 -7.39
#